data_506e5331c1d5a0427837db2bb16aaf7e
#
_entry.id   506e5331c1d5a0427837db2bb16aaf7e
#
_cell.length_a   1.000
_cell.length_b   1.000
_cell.length_c   1.000
_cell.angle_alpha   90.00
_cell.angle_beta   90.00
_cell.angle_gamma   90.00
#
_symmetry.space_group_name_H-M   'P 1'
#
loop_
_entity.id
_entity.type
_entity.pdbx_description
1 polymer ?
#
loop_
_entity_poly.entity_id
_entity_poly.type
_entity_poly.pdbx_seq_one_letter_code
_entity_poly.pdbx_strand_id
1 'polypeptide(L)'
;EYTSQQQYEQSKYGTNINAFPEVPSARPASSMQLWVAGGYALVEPDIPIWGDSGKMNDNYTRDLRENLDAVLDAVVEMGFVDRDRMGIGGHSYGAFSTMNAISLVPWFKGAIAGDGMYNRTLTPFGFQSERRSFYQAQATYLDMSPFFRADKIVTPLLMYHNWEDQNTGTSIISSQRMFAALQGLGKNAVLFEYPYEDHSVGAYASDLDQWARWLAWFDIYVKNAKVQKLPQP
;
A
#
# COMPACT_ATOMS: atom_id res chain seq x y z
N GLU A 1 7.28 -8.35 9.06
CA GLU A 1 8.13 -7.81 10.14
C GLU A 1 9.03 -8.89 10.72
N TYR A 2 10.32 -8.72 10.62
CA TYR A 2 11.32 -9.73 10.99
C TYR A 2 12.29 -9.18 12.04
N THR A 3 12.66 -10.04 12.99
CA THR A 3 13.59 -9.66 14.05
C THR A 3 15.04 -10.06 13.77
N SER A 4 15.24 -10.94 12.79
CA SER A 4 16.57 -11.43 12.41
C SER A 4 16.56 -11.97 10.98
N GLN A 5 17.75 -12.07 10.38
CA GLN A 5 17.96 -12.72 9.10
C GLN A 5 17.40 -14.15 9.07
N GLN A 6 17.60 -14.89 10.15
CA GLN A 6 17.10 -16.27 10.26
C GLN A 6 15.57 -16.33 10.21
N GLN A 7 14.88 -15.45 10.92
CA GLN A 7 13.40 -15.39 10.87
C GLN A 7 12.90 -14.98 9.49
N TYR A 8 13.56 -14.03 8.85
CA TYR A 8 13.26 -13.65 7.48
C TYR A 8 13.42 -14.82 6.52
N GLU A 9 14.55 -15.50 6.54
CA GLU A 9 14.82 -16.65 5.68
C GLU A 9 13.83 -17.80 5.94
N GLN A 10 13.53 -18.08 7.20
CA GLN A 10 12.55 -19.11 7.58
C GLN A 10 11.14 -18.75 7.07
N SER A 11 10.72 -17.50 7.21
CA SER A 11 9.46 -17.01 6.66
C SER A 11 9.45 -17.13 5.13
N LYS A 12 10.52 -16.72 4.48
CA LYS A 12 10.67 -16.77 3.03
C LYS A 12 10.59 -18.19 2.47
N TYR A 13 11.27 -19.14 3.06
CA TYR A 13 11.33 -20.52 2.56
C TYR A 13 10.20 -21.41 3.10
N GLY A 14 9.55 -21.01 4.16
CA GLY A 14 8.40 -21.72 4.73
C GLY A 14 7.07 -21.37 4.06
N THR A 15 7.02 -20.28 3.32
CA THR A 15 5.87 -19.88 2.52
C THR A 15 6.20 -20.04 1.05
N ASN A 16 5.23 -20.45 0.25
CA ASN A 16 5.43 -20.64 -1.21
C ASN A 16 5.42 -19.29 -1.95
N ILE A 17 6.23 -18.35 -1.49
CA ILE A 17 6.25 -16.95 -1.93
C ILE A 17 6.76 -16.78 -3.38
N ASN A 18 7.42 -17.79 -3.92
CA ASN A 18 7.85 -17.78 -5.33
C ASN A 18 6.80 -18.36 -6.28
N ALA A 19 5.64 -18.79 -5.76
CA ALA A 19 4.54 -19.24 -6.58
C ALA A 19 3.72 -18.03 -7.04
N PHE A 20 4.07 -17.48 -8.18
CA PHE A 20 3.12 -16.66 -8.91
C PHE A 20 1.89 -17.53 -9.18
N PRO A 21 0.68 -17.14 -8.76
CA PRO A 21 -0.48 -18.01 -8.91
C PRO A 21 -0.75 -18.24 -10.41
N GLU A 22 -0.49 -19.45 -10.86
CA GLU A 22 -0.71 -19.88 -12.25
C GLU A 22 -2.20 -19.88 -12.61
N VAL A 23 -3.06 -19.94 -11.61
CA VAL A 23 -4.52 -19.90 -11.76
C VAL A 23 -5.07 -18.68 -11.04
N PRO A 24 -6.06 -18.00 -11.62
CA PRO A 24 -6.78 -16.95 -10.92
C PRO A 24 -7.27 -17.47 -9.58
N SER A 25 -7.09 -16.70 -8.53
CA SER A 25 -7.65 -17.07 -7.23
C SER A 25 -9.17 -17.20 -7.34
N ALA A 26 -9.79 -17.96 -6.44
CA ALA A 26 -11.25 -18.05 -6.37
C ALA A 26 -11.91 -16.67 -6.08
N ARG A 27 -11.10 -15.67 -5.71
CA ARG A 27 -11.51 -14.27 -5.56
C ARG A 27 -10.79 -13.44 -6.62
N PRO A 28 -11.51 -12.96 -7.66
CA PRO A 28 -10.93 -12.13 -8.73
C PRO A 28 -10.19 -10.91 -8.22
N ALA A 29 -10.67 -10.27 -7.15
CA ALA A 29 -10.04 -9.12 -6.50
C ALA A 29 -8.61 -9.37 -6.02
N SER A 30 -8.23 -10.62 -5.79
CA SER A 30 -6.89 -11.00 -5.33
C SER A 30 -5.99 -11.49 -6.47
N SER A 31 -6.47 -11.48 -7.72
CA SER A 31 -5.69 -12.03 -8.83
C SER A 31 -4.70 -11.01 -9.38
N MET A 32 -3.44 -11.15 -9.00
CA MET A 32 -2.34 -10.34 -9.51
C MET A 32 -2.15 -10.48 -11.03
N GLN A 33 -2.67 -11.56 -11.64
CA GLN A 33 -2.63 -11.79 -13.09
C GLN A 33 -3.36 -10.71 -13.89
N LEU A 34 -4.34 -10.04 -13.30
CA LEU A 34 -5.04 -8.94 -13.96
C LEU A 34 -4.12 -7.75 -14.27
N TRP A 35 -3.14 -7.48 -13.44
CA TRP A 35 -2.10 -6.48 -13.75
C TRP A 35 -1.27 -6.88 -14.96
N VAL A 36 -0.86 -8.15 -15.03
CA VAL A 36 -0.09 -8.68 -16.16
C VAL A 36 -0.93 -8.66 -17.45
N ALA A 37 -2.20 -9.08 -17.37
CA ALA A 37 -3.15 -8.97 -18.48
C ALA A 37 -3.36 -7.51 -18.90
N GLY A 38 -3.32 -6.57 -17.97
CA GLY A 38 -3.32 -5.13 -18.19
C GLY A 38 -2.04 -4.59 -18.84
N GLY A 39 -1.01 -5.44 -19.06
CA GLY A 39 0.25 -5.07 -19.69
C GLY A 39 1.27 -4.42 -18.74
N TYR A 40 1.20 -4.73 -17.46
CA TYR A 40 2.16 -4.32 -16.43
C TYR A 40 3.11 -5.47 -16.09
N ALA A 41 4.35 -5.16 -15.76
CA ALA A 41 5.19 -6.06 -14.99
C ALA A 41 4.82 -5.93 -13.52
N LEU A 42 4.56 -7.05 -12.85
CA LEU A 42 4.22 -7.08 -11.43
C LEU A 42 5.44 -7.51 -10.62
N VAL A 43 5.71 -6.77 -9.55
CA VAL A 43 6.76 -7.09 -8.57
C VAL A 43 6.14 -7.17 -7.19
N GLU A 44 6.31 -8.29 -6.52
CA GLU A 44 5.90 -8.54 -5.14
C GLU A 44 7.15 -8.72 -4.27
N PRO A 45 7.74 -7.63 -3.77
CA PRO A 45 8.98 -7.72 -3.01
C PRO A 45 8.72 -8.09 -1.55
N ASP A 46 9.64 -8.82 -0.97
CA ASP A 46 9.76 -8.89 0.49
C ASP A 46 10.30 -7.55 1.02
N ILE A 47 9.66 -7.02 2.04
CA ILE A 47 10.05 -5.76 2.70
C ILE A 47 10.32 -6.04 4.19
N PRO A 48 11.45 -6.63 4.54
CA PRO A 48 11.76 -6.94 5.93
C PRO A 48 12.05 -5.68 6.75
N ILE A 49 11.52 -5.66 7.98
CA ILE A 49 11.79 -4.61 8.96
C ILE A 49 12.64 -5.21 10.08
N TRP A 50 13.82 -4.67 10.28
CA TRP A 50 14.83 -5.19 11.17
C TRP A 50 14.91 -4.42 12.50
N GLY A 51 15.22 -5.10 13.58
CA GLY A 51 15.45 -4.46 14.88
C GLY A 51 15.38 -5.44 16.04
N ASP A 52 15.56 -4.91 17.22
CA ASP A 52 15.42 -5.65 18.47
C ASP A 52 13.99 -6.20 18.60
N SER A 53 13.85 -7.35 19.22
CA SER A 53 12.56 -7.95 19.51
C SER A 53 11.64 -6.96 20.22
N GLY A 54 10.45 -6.75 19.68
CA GLY A 54 9.46 -5.80 20.18
C GLY A 54 9.75 -4.31 19.91
N LYS A 55 10.84 -3.99 19.17
CA LYS A 55 11.21 -2.61 18.81
C LYS A 55 11.54 -2.44 17.32
N MET A 56 11.33 -3.44 16.49
CA MET A 56 11.67 -3.38 15.06
C MET A 56 10.95 -2.23 14.33
N ASN A 57 9.77 -1.83 14.79
CA ASN A 57 9.04 -0.70 14.22
C ASN A 57 9.74 0.66 14.41
N ASP A 58 10.71 0.76 15.30
CA ASP A 58 11.54 1.98 15.46
C ASP A 58 12.38 2.26 14.20
N ASN A 59 12.57 1.24 13.35
CA ASN A 59 13.33 1.32 12.11
C ASN A 59 12.43 1.30 10.84
N TYR A 60 11.11 1.29 11.00
CA TYR A 60 10.17 1.01 9.92
C TYR A 60 10.39 1.90 8.68
N THR A 61 10.41 3.20 8.84
CA THR A 61 10.51 4.13 7.70
C THR A 61 11.88 4.07 7.02
N ARG A 62 12.95 3.86 7.81
CA ARG A 62 14.30 3.63 7.29
C ARG A 62 14.33 2.37 6.43
N ASP A 63 13.93 1.24 7.03
CA ASP A 63 14.03 -0.07 6.39
C ASP A 63 13.10 -0.16 5.17
N LEU A 64 11.89 0.43 5.24
CA LEU A 64 11.01 0.53 4.10
C LEU A 64 11.70 1.24 2.93
N ARG A 65 12.35 2.36 3.19
CA ARG A 65 13.06 3.12 2.15
C ARG A 65 14.23 2.32 1.56
N GLU A 66 15.07 1.74 2.41
CA GLU A 66 16.22 0.94 1.97
C GLU A 66 15.80 -0.28 1.15
N ASN A 67 14.73 -0.97 1.55
CA ASN A 67 14.16 -2.07 0.78
C ASN A 67 13.62 -1.60 -0.58
N LEU A 68 12.94 -0.46 -0.64
CA LEU A 68 12.44 0.09 -1.90
C LEU A 68 13.58 0.50 -2.83
N ASP A 69 14.69 1.07 -2.31
CA ASP A 69 15.90 1.35 -3.09
C ASP A 69 16.45 0.05 -3.70
N ALA A 70 16.60 -1.00 -2.90
CA ALA A 70 17.12 -2.29 -3.35
C ALA A 70 16.22 -2.97 -4.40
N VAL A 71 14.89 -2.92 -4.21
CA VAL A 71 13.92 -3.44 -5.18
C VAL A 71 14.03 -2.67 -6.49
N LEU A 72 14.10 -1.34 -6.42
CA LEU A 72 14.20 -0.50 -7.60
C LEU A 72 15.46 -0.80 -8.41
N ASP A 73 16.60 -0.90 -7.75
CA ASP A 73 17.86 -1.24 -8.42
C ASP A 73 17.79 -2.61 -9.09
N ALA A 74 17.26 -3.62 -8.39
CA ALA A 74 17.11 -4.96 -8.91
C ALA A 74 16.21 -5.02 -10.16
N VAL A 75 15.04 -4.35 -10.14
CA VAL A 75 14.11 -4.39 -11.28
C VAL A 75 14.63 -3.58 -12.48
N VAL A 76 15.36 -2.49 -12.23
CA VAL A 76 16.00 -1.72 -13.31
C VAL A 76 17.13 -2.51 -13.94
N GLU A 77 17.92 -3.25 -13.16
CA GLU A 77 19.00 -4.11 -13.67
C GLU A 77 18.46 -5.24 -14.59
N MET A 78 17.22 -5.69 -14.39
CA MET A 78 16.57 -6.65 -15.30
C MET A 78 16.44 -6.15 -16.75
N GLY A 79 16.52 -4.83 -16.97
CA GLY A 79 16.61 -4.20 -18.29
C GLY A 79 15.32 -4.07 -19.08
N PHE A 80 14.16 -4.46 -18.52
CA PHE A 80 12.83 -4.34 -19.15
C PHE A 80 11.87 -3.41 -18.40
N VAL A 81 12.29 -2.88 -17.26
CA VAL A 81 11.49 -1.96 -16.45
C VAL A 81 11.85 -0.52 -16.79
N ASP A 82 10.83 0.30 -17.00
CA ASP A 82 11.00 1.74 -17.19
C ASP A 82 10.88 2.44 -15.84
N ARG A 83 11.99 3.01 -15.36
CA ARG A 83 12.06 3.72 -14.07
C ARG A 83 11.09 4.90 -13.98
N ASP A 84 10.74 5.49 -15.11
CA ASP A 84 9.82 6.63 -15.16
C ASP A 84 8.35 6.22 -15.26
N ARG A 85 8.05 4.92 -15.25
CA ARG A 85 6.71 4.36 -15.33
C ARG A 85 6.44 3.31 -14.26
N MET A 86 6.71 3.65 -13.00
CA MET A 86 6.48 2.77 -11.86
C MET A 86 5.25 3.21 -11.08
N GLY A 87 4.41 2.25 -10.72
CA GLY A 87 3.32 2.39 -9.77
C GLY A 87 3.59 1.60 -8.50
N ILE A 88 2.87 1.94 -7.44
CA ILE A 88 2.90 1.18 -6.19
C ILE A 88 1.46 1.01 -5.68
N GLY A 89 1.16 -0.14 -5.09
CA GLY A 89 -0.16 -0.34 -4.51
C GLY A 89 -0.16 -1.37 -3.41
N GLY A 90 -1.23 -1.34 -2.63
CA GLY A 90 -1.42 -2.30 -1.57
C GLY A 90 -2.77 -2.17 -0.88
N HIS A 91 -3.11 -3.21 -0.15
CA HIS A 91 -4.32 -3.33 0.64
C HIS A 91 -3.94 -3.52 2.12
N SER A 92 -4.74 -2.99 3.05
CA SER A 92 -4.55 -3.17 4.48
C SER A 92 -3.15 -2.67 4.94
N TYR A 93 -2.30 -3.54 5.47
CA TYR A 93 -0.92 -3.19 5.81
C TYR A 93 -0.10 -2.77 4.57
N GLY A 94 -0.39 -3.37 3.40
CA GLY A 94 0.18 -2.96 2.13
C GLY A 94 -0.21 -1.53 1.73
N ALA A 95 -1.44 -1.11 2.01
CA ALA A 95 -1.88 0.27 1.80
C ALA A 95 -1.17 1.25 2.74
N PHE A 96 -1.00 0.85 4.01
CA PHE A 96 -0.21 1.60 4.98
C PHE A 96 1.25 1.76 4.50
N SER A 97 1.87 0.68 4.01
CA SER A 97 3.23 0.71 3.46
C SER A 97 3.32 1.56 2.18
N THR A 98 2.32 1.46 1.29
CA THR A 98 2.21 2.29 0.08
C THR A 98 2.18 3.78 0.43
N MET A 99 1.33 4.17 1.39
CA MET A 99 1.21 5.56 1.81
C MET A 99 2.50 6.08 2.45
N ASN A 100 3.17 5.26 3.27
CA ASN A 100 4.49 5.59 3.79
C ASN A 100 5.49 5.76 2.65
N ALA A 101 5.57 4.81 1.72
CA ALA A 101 6.50 4.85 0.59
C ALA A 101 6.38 6.17 -0.19
N ILE A 102 5.17 6.57 -0.62
CA ILE A 102 4.98 7.79 -1.40
C ILE A 102 5.15 9.09 -0.59
N SER A 103 5.13 9.01 0.75
CA SER A 103 5.47 10.12 1.63
C SER A 103 6.98 10.27 1.88
N LEU A 104 7.76 9.21 1.61
CA LEU A 104 9.20 9.15 1.83
C LEU A 104 10.00 9.37 0.54
N VAL A 105 9.46 8.91 -0.62
CA VAL A 105 10.17 8.95 -1.90
C VAL A 105 9.25 9.37 -3.05
N PRO A 106 9.73 10.19 -4.02
CA PRO A 106 8.92 10.68 -5.14
C PRO A 106 9.07 9.81 -6.41
N TRP A 107 9.31 8.51 -6.29
CA TRP A 107 9.67 7.68 -7.45
C TRP A 107 8.47 7.20 -8.25
N PHE A 108 7.34 7.03 -7.58
CA PHE A 108 6.15 6.43 -8.19
C PHE A 108 5.32 7.47 -8.94
N LYS A 109 4.82 7.08 -10.10
CA LYS A 109 3.99 7.94 -10.96
C LYS A 109 2.50 7.83 -10.65
N GLY A 110 2.09 6.77 -9.94
CA GLY A 110 0.74 6.55 -9.45
C GLY A 110 0.78 5.60 -8.25
N ALA A 111 -0.17 5.77 -7.33
CA ALA A 111 -0.32 4.91 -6.17
C ALA A 111 -1.78 4.50 -5.97
N ILE A 112 -1.98 3.30 -5.40
CA ILE A 112 -3.29 2.78 -5.00
C ILE A 112 -3.18 2.27 -3.56
N ALA A 113 -4.04 2.75 -2.65
CA ALA A 113 -4.00 2.39 -1.24
C ALA A 113 -5.41 2.14 -0.70
N GLY A 114 -5.69 0.90 -0.30
CA GLY A 114 -7.01 0.48 0.17
C GLY A 114 -7.06 -0.07 1.58
N ASP A 115 -8.11 0.26 2.31
CA ASP A 115 -8.42 -0.23 3.66
C ASP A 115 -7.25 -0.10 4.63
N GLY A 116 -6.49 1.01 4.55
CA GLY A 116 -5.28 1.24 5.33
C GLY A 116 -5.49 2.08 6.58
N MET A 117 -4.56 1.96 7.51
CA MET A 117 -4.44 2.84 8.67
C MET A 117 -3.28 3.82 8.45
N TYR A 118 -3.57 5.09 8.23
CA TYR A 118 -2.57 6.10 7.87
C TYR A 118 -2.15 7.00 9.03
N ASN A 119 -2.81 6.84 10.18
CA ASN A 119 -2.46 7.53 11.43
C ASN A 119 -2.52 6.54 12.61
N ARG A 120 -1.38 6.05 13.03
CA ARG A 120 -1.26 5.05 14.11
C ARG A 120 -1.66 5.58 15.48
N THR A 121 -1.81 6.90 15.66
CA THR A 121 -2.36 7.43 16.90
C THR A 121 -3.84 7.03 17.12
N LEU A 122 -4.54 6.56 16.06
CA LEU A 122 -5.87 6.01 16.16
C LEU A 122 -5.89 4.56 16.71
N THR A 123 -4.73 3.90 16.77
CA THR A 123 -4.57 2.58 17.40
C THR A 123 -3.58 2.66 18.57
N PRO A 124 -3.87 3.44 19.65
CA PRO A 124 -2.87 3.87 20.62
C PRO A 124 -2.37 2.78 21.56
N PHE A 125 -2.95 1.59 21.52
CA PHE A 125 -2.58 0.46 22.39
C PHE A 125 -1.97 -0.72 21.63
N GLY A 126 -1.39 -0.46 20.45
CA GLY A 126 -0.71 -1.45 19.65
C GLY A 126 -1.36 -1.68 18.30
N PHE A 127 -0.59 -2.25 17.38
CA PHE A 127 -1.02 -2.65 16.04
C PHE A 127 -0.02 -3.67 15.48
N GLN A 128 -0.50 -4.62 14.71
CA GLN A 128 0.34 -5.68 14.16
C GLN A 128 1.29 -6.28 15.22
N SER A 129 2.60 -6.24 15.03
CA SER A 129 3.61 -6.70 16.00
C SER A 129 4.02 -5.64 17.04
N GLU A 130 3.55 -4.39 16.92
CA GLU A 130 3.79 -3.35 17.92
C GLU A 130 2.95 -3.61 19.19
N ARG A 131 3.63 -3.85 20.31
CA ARG A 131 3.00 -4.13 21.59
C ARG A 131 3.09 -2.96 22.57
N ARG A 132 3.93 -1.98 22.30
CA ARG A 132 4.02 -0.75 23.10
C ARG A 132 2.85 0.15 22.76
N SER A 133 2.29 0.81 23.76
CA SER A 133 1.29 1.84 23.53
C SER A 133 1.91 3.09 22.89
N PHE A 134 1.08 3.95 22.32
CA PHE A 134 1.48 5.28 21.86
C PHE A 134 2.25 6.04 22.95
N TYR A 135 1.80 5.96 24.20
CA TYR A 135 2.42 6.67 25.34
C TYR A 135 3.83 6.14 25.70
N GLN A 136 4.13 4.91 25.32
CA GLN A 136 5.44 4.26 25.54
C GLN A 136 6.40 4.44 24.35
N ALA A 137 5.88 4.66 23.15
CA ALA A 137 6.66 4.70 21.90
C ALA A 137 6.17 5.81 20.94
N GLN A 138 5.94 7.01 21.45
CA GLN A 138 5.38 8.13 20.67
C GLN A 138 6.13 8.38 19.37
N ALA A 139 7.47 8.40 19.43
CA ALA A 139 8.29 8.65 18.25
C ALA A 139 8.02 7.62 17.13
N THR A 140 7.93 6.34 17.48
CA THR A 140 7.63 5.25 16.55
C THR A 140 6.24 5.42 15.90
N TYR A 141 5.23 5.71 16.71
CA TYR A 141 3.87 5.91 16.22
C TYR A 141 3.74 7.09 15.26
N LEU A 142 4.42 8.20 15.57
CA LEU A 142 4.43 9.39 14.74
C LEU A 142 5.22 9.15 13.46
N ASP A 143 6.40 8.52 13.55
CA ASP A 143 7.25 8.22 12.40
C ASP A 143 6.57 7.25 11.43
N MET A 144 5.91 6.21 11.95
CA MET A 144 5.17 5.26 11.12
C MET A 144 3.89 5.84 10.50
N SER A 145 3.40 7.00 10.95
CA SER A 145 2.14 7.57 10.46
C SER A 145 2.36 8.49 9.26
N PRO A 146 2.06 8.07 8.03
CA PRO A 146 2.22 8.90 6.83
C PRO A 146 1.30 10.15 6.86
N PHE A 147 0.27 10.17 7.69
CA PHE A 147 -0.58 11.33 7.90
C PHE A 147 0.23 12.59 8.25
N PHE A 148 1.28 12.46 9.07
CA PHE A 148 2.14 13.59 9.46
C PHE A 148 3.14 14.03 8.38
N ARG A 149 3.15 13.32 7.24
CA ARG A 149 3.94 13.63 6.05
C ARG A 149 3.08 13.82 4.80
N ALA A 150 1.77 14.03 4.95
CA ALA A 150 0.84 14.22 3.83
C ALA A 150 1.28 15.37 2.89
N ASP A 151 1.92 16.40 3.42
CA ASP A 151 2.47 17.53 2.67
C ASP A 151 3.60 17.12 1.71
N LYS A 152 4.32 16.04 1.98
CA LYS A 152 5.41 15.51 1.17
C LYS A 152 4.93 14.67 -0.03
N ILE A 153 3.70 14.19 0.00
CA ILE A 153 3.15 13.35 -1.07
C ILE A 153 2.99 14.18 -2.34
N VAL A 154 3.61 13.71 -3.41
CA VAL A 154 3.50 14.30 -4.77
C VAL A 154 2.93 13.31 -5.78
N THR A 155 2.91 12.02 -5.44
CA THR A 155 2.40 10.94 -6.27
C THR A 155 0.87 11.01 -6.35
N PRO A 156 0.26 11.00 -7.55
CA PRO A 156 -1.18 10.83 -7.71
C PRO A 156 -1.67 9.57 -7.00
N LEU A 157 -2.71 9.70 -6.19
CA LEU A 157 -3.14 8.64 -5.28
C LEU A 157 -4.63 8.30 -5.44
N LEU A 158 -4.92 7.05 -5.73
CA LEU A 158 -6.25 6.49 -5.58
C LEU A 158 -6.32 5.78 -4.23
N MET A 159 -7.25 6.21 -3.41
CA MET A 159 -7.61 5.56 -2.15
C MET A 159 -8.96 4.87 -2.30
N TYR A 160 -9.13 3.76 -1.61
CA TYR A 160 -10.46 3.17 -1.39
C TYR A 160 -10.59 2.67 0.05
N HIS A 161 -11.83 2.59 0.53
CA HIS A 161 -12.12 2.02 1.85
C HIS A 161 -13.53 1.44 1.88
N ASN A 162 -13.64 0.29 2.52
CA ASN A 162 -14.88 -0.45 2.67
C ASN A 162 -15.60 -0.02 3.96
N TRP A 163 -16.90 0.28 3.88
CA TRP A 163 -17.62 0.89 5.01
C TRP A 163 -17.81 -0.05 6.20
N GLU A 164 -18.02 -1.33 5.91
CA GLU A 164 -18.25 -2.35 6.94
C GLU A 164 -16.95 -3.04 7.39
N ASP A 165 -15.79 -2.41 7.15
CA ASP A 165 -14.49 -2.95 7.52
C ASP A 165 -14.43 -3.27 9.02
N GLN A 166 -14.48 -4.57 9.34
CA GLN A 166 -14.46 -5.11 10.71
C GLN A 166 -13.04 -5.32 11.24
N ASN A 167 -12.01 -5.01 10.46
CA ASN A 167 -10.65 -5.11 10.93
C ASN A 167 -10.36 -4.00 11.95
N THR A 168 -10.09 -4.37 13.18
CA THR A 168 -9.84 -3.41 14.27
C THR A 168 -8.59 -2.56 14.06
N GLY A 169 -7.69 -2.97 13.17
CA GLY A 169 -6.46 -2.24 12.81
C GLY A 169 -6.67 -1.19 11.73
N THR A 170 -7.82 -1.20 11.06
CA THR A 170 -8.17 -0.30 9.97
C THR A 170 -9.57 0.27 10.19
N SER A 171 -9.70 1.56 10.11
CA SER A 171 -10.99 2.25 10.25
C SER A 171 -11.15 3.23 9.11
N ILE A 172 -12.33 3.28 8.50
CA ILE A 172 -12.66 4.22 7.43
C ILE A 172 -12.32 5.67 7.79
N ILE A 173 -12.41 6.02 9.08
CA ILE A 173 -12.01 7.35 9.58
C ILE A 173 -10.56 7.66 9.20
N SER A 174 -9.67 6.68 9.21
CA SER A 174 -8.27 6.88 8.82
C SER A 174 -8.13 7.34 7.37
N SER A 175 -8.83 6.69 6.45
CA SER A 175 -8.85 7.07 5.03
C SER A 175 -9.50 8.42 4.81
N GLN A 176 -10.64 8.67 5.43
CA GLN A 176 -11.35 9.95 5.30
C GLN A 176 -10.51 11.13 5.83
N ARG A 177 -9.82 10.96 6.97
CA ARG A 177 -8.95 12.00 7.52
C ARG A 177 -7.69 12.23 6.68
N MET A 178 -7.08 11.15 6.17
CA MET A 178 -5.95 11.27 5.26
C MET A 178 -6.36 11.96 3.95
N PHE A 179 -7.48 11.57 3.38
CA PHE A 179 -8.01 12.19 2.17
C PHE A 179 -8.33 13.67 2.38
N ALA A 180 -8.97 14.04 3.49
CA ALA A 180 -9.24 15.43 3.82
C ALA A 180 -7.95 16.27 3.94
N ALA A 181 -6.90 15.71 4.55
CA ALA A 181 -5.59 16.36 4.61
C ALA A 181 -4.98 16.56 3.21
N LEU A 182 -5.02 15.53 2.36
CA LEU A 182 -4.52 15.61 0.99
C LEU A 182 -5.29 16.65 0.15
N GLN A 183 -6.62 16.70 0.27
CA GLN A 183 -7.44 17.71 -0.38
C GLN A 183 -7.09 19.12 0.09
N GLY A 184 -6.99 19.34 1.41
CA GLY A 184 -6.63 20.63 1.99
C GLY A 184 -5.23 21.11 1.56
N LEU A 185 -4.34 20.19 1.24
CA LEU A 185 -2.99 20.46 0.71
C LEU A 185 -2.94 20.57 -0.82
N GLY A 186 -4.08 20.45 -1.51
CA GLY A 186 -4.16 20.52 -2.97
C GLY A 186 -3.48 19.35 -3.68
N LYS A 187 -3.41 18.18 -3.05
CA LYS A 187 -2.79 16.99 -3.62
C LYS A 187 -3.73 16.30 -4.62
N ASN A 188 -3.15 15.63 -5.63
CA ASN A 188 -3.91 14.85 -6.58
C ASN A 188 -4.29 13.49 -5.94
N ALA A 189 -5.43 13.45 -5.30
CA ALA A 189 -5.94 12.25 -4.63
C ALA A 189 -7.45 12.10 -4.84
N VAL A 190 -7.90 10.85 -4.90
CA VAL A 190 -9.32 10.47 -4.92
C VAL A 190 -9.56 9.42 -3.84
N LEU A 191 -10.76 9.37 -3.29
CA LEU A 191 -11.19 8.32 -2.35
C LEU A 191 -12.52 7.73 -2.85
N PHE A 192 -12.54 6.41 -3.03
CA PHE A 192 -13.75 5.63 -3.30
C PHE A 192 -14.12 4.86 -2.05
N GLU A 193 -15.38 4.94 -1.66
CA GLU A 193 -15.91 4.24 -0.50
C GLU A 193 -16.94 3.21 -0.99
N TYR A 194 -16.77 1.95 -0.54
CA TYR A 194 -17.64 0.84 -0.93
C TYR A 194 -18.59 0.52 0.22
N PRO A 195 -19.86 0.93 0.14
CA PRO A 195 -20.86 0.54 1.13
C PRO A 195 -21.09 -0.97 1.09
N TYR A 196 -21.39 -1.57 2.24
CA TYR A 196 -21.71 -2.99 2.39
C TYR A 196 -20.56 -3.98 2.12
N GLU A 197 -19.33 -3.50 2.02
CA GLU A 197 -18.13 -4.34 1.90
C GLU A 197 -17.34 -4.32 3.21
N ASP A 198 -16.83 -5.51 3.60
CA ASP A 198 -15.95 -5.69 4.74
C ASP A 198 -14.49 -5.39 4.35
N HIS A 199 -13.51 -5.76 5.16
CA HIS A 199 -12.07 -5.52 4.94
C HIS A 199 -11.55 -5.94 3.57
N SER A 200 -12.29 -6.74 2.83
CA SER A 200 -12.05 -7.04 1.42
C SER A 200 -13.40 -7.06 0.71
N VAL A 201 -13.44 -6.58 -0.53
CA VAL A 201 -14.67 -6.65 -1.32
C VAL A 201 -15.08 -8.10 -1.52
N GLY A 202 -16.37 -8.37 -1.40
CA GLY A 202 -16.97 -9.68 -1.58
C GLY A 202 -17.99 -9.72 -2.72
N ALA A 203 -18.56 -8.58 -3.07
CA ALA A 203 -19.53 -8.49 -4.15
C ALA A 203 -18.82 -8.38 -5.50
N TYR A 204 -19.27 -9.19 -6.48
CA TYR A 204 -18.71 -9.21 -7.82
C TYR A 204 -18.72 -7.83 -8.51
N ALA A 205 -19.77 -7.05 -8.28
CA ALA A 205 -19.88 -5.70 -8.85
C ALA A 205 -18.81 -4.75 -8.28
N SER A 206 -18.54 -4.83 -6.98
CA SER A 206 -17.51 -4.06 -6.31
C SER A 206 -16.11 -4.45 -6.79
N ASP A 207 -15.86 -5.75 -6.96
CA ASP A 207 -14.62 -6.28 -7.55
C ASP A 207 -14.34 -5.70 -8.93
N LEU A 208 -15.34 -5.74 -9.83
CA LEU A 208 -15.19 -5.22 -11.17
C LEU A 208 -14.96 -3.71 -11.18
N ASP A 209 -15.67 -2.96 -10.34
CA ASP A 209 -15.49 -1.52 -10.24
C ASP A 209 -14.11 -1.17 -9.71
N GLN A 210 -13.63 -1.87 -8.66
CA GLN A 210 -12.27 -1.67 -8.14
C GLN A 210 -11.22 -1.89 -9.22
N TRP A 211 -11.24 -3.02 -9.90
CA TRP A 211 -10.28 -3.33 -10.95
C TRP A 211 -10.32 -2.35 -12.11
N ALA A 212 -11.52 -1.95 -12.54
CA ALA A 212 -11.67 -0.95 -13.59
C ALA A 212 -11.01 0.39 -13.19
N ARG A 213 -11.21 0.82 -11.94
CA ARG A 213 -10.61 2.06 -11.42
C ARG A 213 -9.09 1.94 -11.27
N TRP A 214 -8.60 0.82 -10.75
CA TRP A 214 -7.16 0.61 -10.55
C TRP A 214 -6.40 0.61 -11.87
N LEU A 215 -6.88 -0.15 -12.86
CA LEU A 215 -6.29 -0.20 -14.19
C LEU A 215 -6.34 1.18 -14.87
N ALA A 216 -7.50 1.85 -14.83
CA ALA A 216 -7.64 3.18 -15.39
C ALA A 216 -6.71 4.21 -14.72
N TRP A 217 -6.55 4.14 -13.40
CA TRP A 217 -5.63 5.01 -12.66
C TRP A 217 -4.19 4.81 -13.09
N PHE A 218 -3.73 3.59 -13.16
CA PHE A 218 -2.36 3.30 -13.59
C PHE A 218 -2.16 3.54 -15.08
N ASP A 219 -3.16 3.31 -15.93
CA ASP A 219 -3.08 3.67 -17.35
C ASP A 219 -2.89 5.17 -17.55
N ILE A 220 -3.54 5.99 -16.73
CA ILE A 220 -3.40 7.46 -16.77
C ILE A 220 -2.02 7.90 -16.28
N TYR A 221 -1.61 7.44 -15.11
CA TYR A 221 -0.46 8.01 -14.41
C TYR A 221 0.83 7.23 -14.61
N VAL A 222 0.76 5.93 -14.84
CA VAL A 222 1.94 5.06 -14.98
C VAL A 222 2.26 4.78 -16.44
N LYS A 223 1.28 4.35 -17.25
CA LYS A 223 1.50 4.10 -18.68
C LYS A 223 1.54 5.36 -19.54
N ASN A 224 1.13 6.52 -19.03
CA ASN A 224 0.93 7.75 -19.83
C ASN A 224 -0.08 7.56 -20.97
N ALA A 225 -1.10 6.74 -20.75
CA ALA A 225 -2.18 6.56 -21.71
C ALA A 225 -2.91 7.89 -21.92
N LYS A 226 -3.19 8.27 -23.15
CA LYS A 226 -4.00 9.45 -23.49
C LYS A 226 -5.37 9.29 -22.82
N VAL A 227 -5.64 10.17 -21.87
CA VAL A 227 -6.73 10.14 -20.90
C VAL A 227 -8.08 9.81 -21.51
N GLN A 228 -8.64 8.65 -21.18
CA GLN A 228 -10.09 8.53 -21.03
C GLN A 228 -10.46 9.06 -19.65
N LYS A 229 -11.31 10.08 -19.57
CA LYS A 229 -11.81 10.57 -18.29
C LYS A 229 -12.48 9.44 -17.55
N LEU A 230 -12.07 9.19 -16.30
CA LEU A 230 -12.80 8.29 -15.43
C LEU A 230 -14.27 8.72 -15.39
N PRO A 231 -15.25 7.79 -15.41
CA PRO A 231 -16.63 8.13 -15.18
C PRO A 231 -16.73 8.90 -13.86
N GLN A 232 -17.31 10.09 -13.91
CA GLN A 232 -17.64 10.82 -12.67
C GLN A 232 -18.77 10.02 -11.98
N PRO A 233 -18.74 9.90 -10.64
CA PRO A 233 -19.80 9.24 -9.90
C PRO A 233 -21.15 9.90 -10.11
#